data_d33dba7edf5acbfb01a0a54221af4478
#
_entry.id   d33dba7edf5acbfb01a0a54221af4478
#
_cell.length_a   1.000
_cell.length_b   1.000
_cell.length_c   1.000
_cell.angle_alpha   90.00
_cell.angle_beta   90.00
_cell.angle_gamma   90.00
#
_symmetry.space_group_name_H-M   'P 1'
#
loop_
_entity.id
_entity.type
_entity.pdbx_description
1 polymer ?
#
loop_
_entity_poly.entity_id
_entity_poly.type
_entity_poly.pdbx_seq_one_letter_code
_entity_poly.pdbx_strand_id
1 'polypeptide(L)'
;MRLTCEPLSSPDSTSDLLVRDDQGRVACTLWTHVVRWRCKDAELAIQVIAPEAIDLPIAEASEPAPGALARLTQALMGSGGLLLLRNPALAFGAQRIAFSQGVRLFAIADAANEACWDAMLSLGQPVYGVRGIIACACRTAHPGAVISALAYGTFTCEEGLAVSVLDESRQGVKWTLPAAADTAVIVRDGFEAGRISGTTGEWQDRGSEGFVRLVMRSPVGTAWTQPRFIAPVVSKGGGCA
;
A
#
# COMPACT_ATOMS: atom_id res chain seq x y z
N MET A 1 19.96 -0.49 2.89
CA MET A 1 19.74 0.93 3.17
C MET A 1 18.25 1.12 3.35
N ARG A 2 17.84 1.76 4.44
CA ARG A 2 16.45 2.15 4.66
C ARG A 2 16.23 3.51 4.03
N LEU A 3 15.20 3.63 3.21
CA LEU A 3 14.72 4.89 2.65
C LEU A 3 13.36 5.23 3.25
N THR A 4 13.13 6.50 3.55
CA THR A 4 11.85 7.01 4.02
C THR A 4 11.33 8.08 3.08
N CYS A 5 10.05 8.02 2.75
CA CYS A 5 9.33 9.06 2.02
C CYS A 5 8.43 9.82 3.00
N GLU A 6 8.47 11.13 2.95
CA GLU A 6 7.55 11.97 3.72
C GLU A 6 6.08 11.69 3.34
N PRO A 7 5.13 11.94 4.25
CA PRO A 7 3.72 11.69 3.95
C PRO A 7 3.28 12.49 2.72
N LEU A 8 2.52 11.86 1.87
CA LEU A 8 1.89 12.46 0.69
C LEU A 8 0.73 13.38 1.12
N SER A 9 1.04 14.39 1.95
CA SER A 9 0.06 15.10 2.78
C SER A 9 -0.52 16.39 2.19
N SER A 10 0.00 16.90 1.08
CA SER A 10 -0.60 18.10 0.48
C SER A 10 -1.74 17.75 -0.47
N PRO A 11 -2.96 18.29 -0.26
CA PRO A 11 -4.12 17.90 -1.06
C PRO A 11 -4.14 18.43 -2.50
N ASP A 12 -3.38 19.47 -2.84
CA ASP A 12 -3.64 20.23 -4.06
C ASP A 12 -2.41 20.72 -4.84
N SER A 13 -1.26 20.08 -4.72
CA SER A 13 -0.06 20.57 -5.41
C SER A 13 0.73 19.48 -6.16
N THR A 14 1.26 19.86 -7.32
CA THR A 14 2.43 19.20 -7.90
C THR A 14 3.60 19.49 -6.98
N SER A 15 4.21 18.46 -6.43
CA SER A 15 5.35 18.58 -5.51
C SER A 15 6.32 17.43 -5.71
N ASP A 16 7.58 17.68 -5.37
CA ASP A 16 8.56 16.61 -5.30
C ASP A 16 8.40 15.89 -3.97
N LEU A 17 8.21 14.58 -4.03
CA LEU A 17 8.27 13.71 -2.87
C LEU A 17 9.73 13.45 -2.52
N LEU A 18 10.16 13.96 -1.37
CA LEU A 18 11.52 13.78 -0.90
C LEU A 18 11.70 12.37 -0.33
N VAL A 19 12.66 11.65 -0.86
CA VAL A 19 13.10 10.35 -0.34
C VAL A 19 14.40 10.57 0.43
N ARG A 20 14.42 10.19 1.71
CA ARG A 20 15.56 10.38 2.60
C ARG A 20 16.22 9.05 2.97
N ASP A 21 17.51 9.07 3.17
CA ASP A 21 18.27 7.95 3.72
C ASP A 21 18.12 7.85 5.26
N ASP A 22 18.76 6.86 5.87
CA ASP A 22 18.77 6.60 7.31
C ASP A 22 19.45 7.72 8.14
N GLN A 23 20.16 8.64 7.48
CA GLN A 23 20.75 9.84 8.07
C GLN A 23 19.90 11.10 7.85
N GLY A 24 18.71 10.97 7.26
CA GLY A 24 17.79 12.05 6.94
C GLY A 24 18.18 12.92 5.74
N ARG A 25 19.24 12.56 4.99
CA ARG A 25 19.66 13.29 3.79
C ARG A 25 18.78 12.93 2.60
N VAL A 26 18.50 13.90 1.72
CA VAL A 26 17.75 13.62 0.50
C VAL A 26 18.59 12.68 -0.38
N ALA A 27 18.05 11.50 -0.61
CA ALA A 27 18.65 10.43 -1.38
C ALA A 27 18.21 10.47 -2.85
N CYS A 28 16.93 10.76 -3.09
CA CYS A 28 16.37 11.05 -4.42
C CYS A 28 15.03 11.78 -4.26
N THR A 29 14.46 12.21 -5.38
CA THR A 29 13.13 12.80 -5.47
C THR A 29 12.24 11.99 -6.40
N LEU A 30 10.93 11.99 -6.12
CA LEU A 30 9.90 11.48 -7.02
C LEU A 30 8.94 12.62 -7.34
N TRP A 31 8.56 12.73 -8.59
CA TRP A 31 7.51 13.66 -8.98
C TRP A 31 6.15 13.14 -8.52
N THR A 32 5.32 14.03 -7.96
CA THR A 32 3.95 13.70 -7.61
C THR A 32 2.98 14.76 -8.12
N HIS A 33 1.81 14.32 -8.54
CA HIS A 33 0.74 15.20 -8.99
C HIS A 33 -0.62 14.66 -8.53
N VAL A 34 -1.43 15.54 -7.92
CA VAL A 34 -2.78 15.19 -7.49
C VAL A 34 -3.79 15.68 -8.51
N VAL A 35 -4.58 14.76 -9.03
CA VAL A 35 -5.70 15.04 -9.92
C VAL A 35 -7.03 14.72 -9.24
N ARG A 36 -8.00 15.59 -9.43
CA ARG A 36 -9.40 15.36 -9.03
C ARG A 36 -10.26 15.28 -10.28
N TRP A 37 -10.83 14.13 -10.51
CA TRP A 37 -11.67 13.89 -11.68
C TRP A 37 -13.11 13.66 -11.25
N ARG A 38 -14.01 14.44 -11.84
CA ARG A 38 -15.44 14.19 -11.74
C ARG A 38 -15.86 13.36 -12.95
N CYS A 39 -16.00 12.06 -12.76
CA CYS A 39 -16.50 11.13 -13.76
C CYS A 39 -18.02 11.01 -13.69
N LYS A 40 -18.62 10.34 -14.67
CA LYS A 40 -20.07 10.14 -14.76
C LYS A 40 -20.67 9.48 -13.52
N ASP A 41 -19.96 8.56 -12.91
CA ASP A 41 -20.40 7.65 -11.83
C ASP A 41 -19.63 7.78 -10.51
N ALA A 42 -18.54 8.55 -10.49
CA ALA A 42 -17.75 8.75 -9.27
C ALA A 42 -16.88 10.01 -9.34
N GLU A 43 -16.52 10.52 -8.18
CA GLU A 43 -15.43 11.49 -8.02
C GLU A 43 -14.16 10.75 -7.59
N LEU A 44 -13.09 10.92 -8.37
CA LEU A 44 -11.80 10.29 -8.13
C LEU A 44 -10.80 11.33 -7.64
N ALA A 45 -10.18 11.08 -6.49
CA ALA A 45 -9.00 11.79 -6.04
C ALA A 45 -7.80 10.86 -6.20
N ILE A 46 -6.93 11.16 -7.15
CA ILE A 46 -5.81 10.31 -7.56
C ILE A 46 -4.52 11.08 -7.36
N GLN A 47 -3.50 10.42 -6.81
CA GLN A 47 -2.14 10.92 -6.83
C GLN A 47 -1.30 10.05 -7.75
N VAL A 48 -0.65 10.68 -8.69
CA VAL A 48 0.36 10.05 -9.54
C VAL A 48 1.71 10.18 -8.83
N ILE A 49 2.48 9.11 -8.82
CA ILE A 49 3.85 9.06 -8.29
C ILE A 49 4.73 8.54 -9.42
N ALA A 50 5.75 9.28 -9.83
CA ALA A 50 6.60 8.93 -10.97
C ALA A 50 8.06 9.33 -10.75
N PRO A 51 9.01 8.72 -11.48
CA PRO A 51 10.41 9.12 -11.43
C PRO A 51 10.64 10.57 -11.88
N GLU A 52 9.83 11.03 -12.84
CA GLU A 52 9.88 12.35 -13.46
C GLU A 52 8.48 12.83 -13.85
N ALA A 53 8.35 14.09 -14.20
CA ALA A 53 7.08 14.70 -14.61
C ALA A 53 6.53 14.03 -15.88
N ILE A 54 5.21 13.81 -15.89
CA ILE A 54 4.47 13.13 -16.95
C ILE A 54 3.29 13.98 -17.38
N ASP A 55 3.04 14.03 -18.67
CA ASP A 55 1.81 14.61 -19.22
C ASP A 55 0.63 13.67 -18.93
N LEU A 56 -0.32 14.15 -18.14
CA LEU A 56 -1.47 13.37 -17.72
C LEU A 56 -2.67 13.63 -18.62
N PRO A 57 -3.44 12.59 -18.98
CA PRO A 57 -4.69 12.79 -19.71
C PRO A 57 -5.71 13.52 -18.83
N ILE A 58 -6.62 14.26 -19.47
CA ILE A 58 -7.72 14.94 -18.79
C ILE A 58 -8.95 14.00 -18.84
N ALA A 59 -9.60 13.77 -17.69
CA ALA A 59 -10.84 13.03 -17.66
C ALA A 59 -12.00 13.84 -18.23
N GLU A 60 -12.86 13.18 -19.01
CA GLU A 60 -14.11 13.77 -19.47
C GLU A 60 -15.23 13.50 -18.46
N ALA A 61 -16.06 14.51 -18.19
CA ALA A 61 -17.15 14.39 -17.21
C ALA A 61 -18.21 13.33 -17.60
N SER A 62 -18.30 13.00 -18.89
CA SER A 62 -19.18 11.96 -19.42
C SER A 62 -18.58 10.55 -19.31
N GLU A 63 -17.27 10.43 -19.05
CA GLU A 63 -16.55 9.17 -19.02
C GLU A 63 -16.80 8.45 -17.68
N PRO A 64 -17.09 7.14 -17.68
CA PRO A 64 -17.14 6.36 -16.45
C PRO A 64 -15.76 6.28 -15.77
N ALA A 65 -15.73 6.27 -14.43
CA ALA A 65 -14.49 6.22 -13.65
C ALA A 65 -13.54 5.05 -14.04
N PRO A 66 -14.01 3.83 -14.35
CA PRO A 66 -13.14 2.76 -14.84
C PRO A 66 -12.40 3.11 -16.14
N GLY A 67 -13.08 3.73 -17.08
CA GLY A 67 -12.48 4.16 -18.36
C GLY A 67 -11.40 5.23 -18.15
N ALA A 68 -11.69 6.24 -17.32
CA ALA A 68 -10.74 7.29 -16.96
C ALA A 68 -9.49 6.71 -16.28
N LEU A 69 -9.66 5.79 -15.32
CA LEU A 69 -8.53 5.10 -14.66
C LEU A 69 -7.71 4.25 -15.63
N ALA A 70 -8.35 3.51 -16.55
CA ALA A 70 -7.66 2.71 -17.55
C ALA A 70 -6.76 3.57 -18.44
N ARG A 71 -7.30 4.68 -18.90
CA ARG A 71 -6.55 5.63 -19.75
C ARG A 71 -5.37 6.26 -19.02
N LEU A 72 -5.55 6.64 -17.73
CA LEU A 72 -4.46 7.13 -16.90
C LEU A 72 -3.39 6.05 -16.66
N THR A 73 -3.81 4.84 -16.34
CA THR A 73 -2.88 3.71 -16.17
C THR A 73 -2.07 3.47 -17.44
N GLN A 74 -2.70 3.51 -18.61
CA GLN A 74 -2.02 3.35 -19.89
C GLN A 74 -0.97 4.45 -20.13
N ALA A 75 -1.28 5.70 -19.80
CA ALA A 75 -0.32 6.81 -19.89
C ALA A 75 0.88 6.61 -18.97
N LEU A 76 0.71 5.94 -17.82
CA LEU A 76 1.78 5.67 -16.86
C LEU A 76 2.64 4.44 -17.19
N MET A 77 2.13 3.50 -17.99
CA MET A 77 2.84 2.24 -18.28
C MET A 77 4.23 2.44 -18.91
N GLY A 78 4.40 3.50 -19.71
CA GLY A 78 5.69 3.82 -20.35
C GLY A 78 6.66 4.60 -19.46
N SER A 79 6.19 5.27 -18.44
CA SER A 79 6.95 6.18 -17.58
C SER A 79 7.37 5.57 -16.24
N GLY A 80 6.90 4.35 -15.94
CA GLY A 80 7.16 3.71 -14.65
C GLY A 80 6.43 4.38 -13.48
N GLY A 81 5.37 5.16 -13.75
CA GLY A 81 4.56 5.80 -12.71
C GLY A 81 3.58 4.86 -12.04
N LEU A 82 3.08 5.26 -10.86
CA LEU A 82 2.09 4.55 -10.06
C LEU A 82 0.88 5.43 -9.75
N LEU A 83 -0.27 4.79 -9.59
CA LEU A 83 -1.49 5.41 -9.11
C LEU A 83 -1.73 5.11 -7.63
N LEU A 84 -1.90 6.16 -6.84
CA LEU A 84 -2.43 6.13 -5.49
C LEU A 84 -3.86 6.69 -5.51
N LEU A 85 -4.84 5.85 -5.21
CA LEU A 85 -6.23 6.30 -5.04
C LEU A 85 -6.40 6.87 -3.62
N ARG A 86 -6.71 8.17 -3.51
CA ARG A 86 -6.76 8.89 -2.24
C ARG A 86 -8.07 8.72 -1.47
N ASN A 87 -9.15 8.37 -2.16
CA ASN A 87 -10.49 8.20 -1.59
C ASN A 87 -11.10 6.84 -1.97
N PRO A 88 -10.45 5.71 -1.66
CA PRO A 88 -10.91 4.41 -2.10
C PRO A 88 -12.34 4.11 -1.65
N ALA A 89 -12.72 4.42 -0.40
CA ALA A 89 -14.05 4.15 0.12
C ALA A 89 -15.16 4.90 -0.67
N LEU A 90 -14.91 6.13 -1.11
CA LEU A 90 -15.85 6.89 -1.94
C LEU A 90 -15.89 6.35 -3.36
N ALA A 91 -14.74 6.02 -3.94
CA ALA A 91 -14.63 5.51 -5.30
C ALA A 91 -15.27 4.11 -5.46
N PHE A 92 -15.23 3.28 -4.41
CA PHE A 92 -15.74 1.91 -4.43
C PHE A 92 -17.12 1.71 -3.83
N GLY A 93 -17.71 2.73 -3.21
CA GLY A 93 -18.96 2.62 -2.46
C GLY A 93 -20.15 2.04 -3.20
N ALA A 94 -20.13 2.00 -4.55
CA ALA A 94 -21.18 1.43 -5.36
C ALA A 94 -20.69 0.42 -6.40
N GLN A 95 -19.42 0.41 -6.78
CA GLN A 95 -18.93 -0.41 -7.88
C GLN A 95 -17.47 -0.82 -7.65
N ARG A 96 -17.16 -2.07 -7.77
CA ARG A 96 -15.83 -2.70 -7.63
C ARG A 96 -14.85 -2.26 -8.75
N ILE A 97 -14.65 -0.98 -8.89
CA ILE A 97 -14.06 -0.30 -10.05
C ILE A 97 -12.58 -0.60 -10.27
N ALA A 98 -11.80 -0.87 -9.23
CA ALA A 98 -10.39 -0.54 -9.31
C ALA A 98 -9.45 -1.55 -9.94
N PHE A 99 -9.72 -2.81 -9.90
CA PHE A 99 -8.66 -3.79 -10.05
C PHE A 99 -8.28 -4.14 -11.48
N SER A 100 -9.25 -4.09 -12.35
CA SER A 100 -8.96 -4.24 -13.78
C SER A 100 -8.15 -3.07 -14.35
N GLN A 101 -7.94 -2.00 -13.58
CA GLN A 101 -7.48 -0.71 -14.07
C GLN A 101 -6.07 -0.30 -13.57
N GLY A 102 -5.33 -1.21 -12.93
CA GLY A 102 -3.91 -0.98 -12.59
C GLY A 102 -3.64 -0.09 -11.38
N VAL A 103 -4.65 0.24 -10.56
CA VAL A 103 -4.44 0.90 -9.27
C VAL A 103 -3.70 -0.05 -8.33
N ARG A 104 -2.56 0.39 -7.79
CA ARG A 104 -1.72 -0.40 -6.90
C ARG A 104 -1.70 0.10 -5.47
N LEU A 105 -2.03 1.37 -5.26
CA LEU A 105 -1.90 2.01 -3.95
C LEU A 105 -3.23 2.63 -3.51
N PHE A 106 -3.56 2.47 -2.23
CA PHE A 106 -4.70 3.07 -1.56
C PHE A 106 -4.25 3.96 -0.42
N ALA A 107 -4.75 5.18 -0.32
CA ALA A 107 -4.56 5.98 0.87
C ALA A 107 -5.47 5.46 1.99
N ILE A 108 -4.86 5.09 3.12
CA ILE A 108 -5.55 4.59 4.31
C ILE A 108 -5.68 5.73 5.32
N ALA A 109 -6.51 6.73 4.99
CA ALA A 109 -6.66 7.92 5.82
C ALA A 109 -7.53 7.70 7.07
N ASP A 110 -8.48 6.76 6.98
CA ASP A 110 -9.48 6.47 8.00
C ASP A 110 -9.93 5.00 7.99
N ALA A 111 -10.80 4.64 8.93
CA ALA A 111 -11.31 3.28 9.06
C ALA A 111 -12.14 2.82 7.85
N ALA A 112 -12.82 3.71 7.14
CA ALA A 112 -13.62 3.35 5.96
C ALA A 112 -12.70 2.97 4.80
N ASN A 113 -11.60 3.71 4.60
CA ASN A 113 -10.59 3.40 3.62
C ASN A 113 -9.83 2.11 3.97
N GLU A 114 -9.56 1.86 5.27
CA GLU A 114 -8.94 0.62 5.73
C GLU A 114 -9.87 -0.59 5.48
N ALA A 115 -11.14 -0.49 5.81
CA ALA A 115 -12.13 -1.54 5.53
C ALA A 115 -12.28 -1.82 4.02
N CYS A 116 -12.25 -0.77 3.20
CA CYS A 116 -12.22 -0.91 1.75
C CYS A 116 -10.97 -1.67 1.28
N TRP A 117 -9.80 -1.34 1.83
CA TRP A 117 -8.55 -2.03 1.53
C TRP A 117 -8.63 -3.53 1.91
N ASP A 118 -9.07 -3.87 3.13
CA ASP A 118 -9.22 -5.25 3.58
C ASP A 118 -10.20 -6.05 2.71
N ALA A 119 -11.32 -5.44 2.30
CA ALA A 119 -12.27 -6.07 1.39
C ALA A 119 -11.64 -6.43 0.05
N MET A 120 -10.76 -5.58 -0.44
CA MET A 120 -10.08 -5.81 -1.71
C MET A 120 -8.99 -6.88 -1.61
N LEU A 121 -8.24 -6.88 -0.51
CA LEU A 121 -7.28 -7.94 -0.21
C LEU A 121 -7.97 -9.31 -0.11
N SER A 122 -9.17 -9.35 0.45
CA SER A 122 -10.00 -10.56 0.57
C SER A 122 -10.46 -11.11 -0.79
N LEU A 123 -10.51 -10.25 -1.81
CA LEU A 123 -10.74 -10.64 -3.20
C LEU A 123 -9.44 -11.08 -3.92
N GLY A 124 -8.33 -11.16 -3.21
CA GLY A 124 -7.03 -11.55 -3.76
C GLY A 124 -6.35 -10.47 -4.60
N GLN A 125 -6.75 -9.21 -4.43
CA GLN A 125 -6.23 -8.11 -5.25
C GLN A 125 -4.95 -7.53 -4.63
N PRO A 126 -3.83 -7.45 -5.37
CA PRO A 126 -2.56 -6.94 -4.86
C PRO A 126 -2.56 -5.41 -4.82
N VAL A 127 -3.24 -4.85 -3.82
CA VAL A 127 -3.28 -3.42 -3.54
C VAL A 127 -2.62 -3.14 -2.19
N TYR A 128 -1.81 -2.09 -2.14
CA TYR A 128 -1.01 -1.77 -0.98
C TYR A 128 -1.49 -0.48 -0.32
N GLY A 129 -1.57 -0.50 1.01
CA GLY A 129 -2.03 0.63 1.81
C GLY A 129 -0.91 1.66 2.03
N VAL A 130 -1.23 2.94 1.87
CA VAL A 130 -0.30 4.06 2.10
C VAL A 130 -0.86 4.95 3.19
N ARG A 131 -0.07 5.15 4.26
CA ARG A 131 -0.40 6.04 5.38
C ARG A 131 0.89 6.54 6.04
N GLY A 132 0.89 7.79 6.51
CA GLY A 132 2.06 8.35 7.20
C GLY A 132 3.35 8.31 6.38
N ILE A 133 4.46 8.04 7.06
CA ILE A 133 5.77 7.89 6.45
C ILE A 133 5.88 6.50 5.81
N ILE A 134 6.32 6.45 4.57
CA ILE A 134 6.61 5.20 3.88
C ILE A 134 8.10 4.87 4.13
N ALA A 135 8.37 3.68 4.65
CA ALA A 135 9.73 3.19 4.84
C ALA A 135 9.96 1.92 3.99
N CYS A 136 10.98 1.93 3.15
CA CYS A 136 11.33 0.79 2.30
C CYS A 136 12.81 0.42 2.44
N ALA A 137 13.10 -0.88 2.32
CA ALA A 137 14.46 -1.40 2.27
C ALA A 137 14.91 -1.50 0.81
N CYS A 138 15.58 -0.47 0.31
CA CYS A 138 16.07 -0.42 -1.06
C CYS A 138 17.58 -0.68 -1.13
N ARG A 139 18.03 -1.33 -2.20
CA ARG A 139 19.47 -1.56 -2.43
C ARG A 139 20.18 -0.29 -2.91
N THR A 140 19.46 0.58 -3.60
CA THR A 140 19.98 1.84 -4.18
C THR A 140 18.99 2.97 -3.90
N ALA A 141 19.49 4.20 -3.80
CA ALA A 141 18.72 5.43 -3.66
C ALA A 141 18.26 5.98 -5.02
N HIS A 142 17.75 5.13 -5.89
CA HIS A 142 17.28 5.54 -7.21
C HIS A 142 15.74 5.60 -7.23
N PRO A 143 15.11 6.60 -7.88
CA PRO A 143 13.65 6.72 -7.96
C PRO A 143 12.94 5.42 -8.37
N GLY A 144 13.46 4.72 -9.37
CA GLY A 144 12.91 3.44 -9.83
C GLY A 144 12.92 2.33 -8.78
N ALA A 145 13.88 2.32 -7.84
CA ALA A 145 13.92 1.34 -6.75
C ALA A 145 12.81 1.62 -5.73
N VAL A 146 12.54 2.89 -5.42
CA VAL A 146 11.44 3.29 -4.53
C VAL A 146 10.09 2.99 -5.18
N ILE A 147 9.91 3.33 -6.44
CA ILE A 147 8.69 3.01 -7.20
C ILE A 147 8.46 1.49 -7.24
N SER A 148 9.50 0.71 -7.46
CA SER A 148 9.42 -0.75 -7.42
C SER A 148 8.98 -1.24 -6.03
N ALA A 149 9.53 -0.70 -4.95
CA ALA A 149 9.11 -1.05 -3.60
C ALA A 149 7.62 -0.75 -3.37
N LEU A 150 7.13 0.41 -3.82
CA LEU A 150 5.72 0.78 -3.76
C LEU A 150 4.85 -0.15 -4.62
N ALA A 151 5.26 -0.46 -5.84
CA ALA A 151 4.52 -1.31 -6.78
C ALA A 151 4.34 -2.76 -6.30
N TYR A 152 5.31 -3.26 -5.53
CA TYR A 152 5.33 -4.64 -5.02
C TYR A 152 5.03 -4.76 -3.52
N GLY A 153 4.71 -3.67 -2.84
CA GLY A 153 4.37 -3.67 -1.41
C GLY A 153 5.54 -4.03 -0.48
N THR A 154 6.78 -3.80 -0.91
CA THR A 154 7.97 -4.07 -0.08
C THR A 154 8.33 -2.84 0.78
N PHE A 155 7.36 -2.32 1.50
CA PHE A 155 7.49 -1.16 2.38
C PHE A 155 6.60 -1.29 3.62
N THR A 156 6.87 -0.49 4.64
CA THR A 156 6.00 -0.28 5.81
C THR A 156 5.47 1.15 5.83
N CYS A 157 4.36 1.36 6.51
CA CYS A 157 3.83 2.68 6.81
C CYS A 157 4.01 2.98 8.29
N GLU A 158 4.46 4.19 8.64
CA GLU A 158 4.89 4.53 9.97
C GLU A 158 4.34 5.91 10.40
N GLU A 159 3.70 5.94 11.56
CA GLU A 159 3.24 7.16 12.24
C GLU A 159 3.77 7.14 13.68
N GLY A 160 5.01 7.62 13.87
CA GLY A 160 5.68 7.69 15.18
C GLY A 160 6.34 6.39 15.65
N LEU A 161 5.88 5.22 15.17
CA LEU A 161 6.49 3.93 15.46
C LEU A 161 7.19 3.39 14.21
N ALA A 162 8.51 3.18 14.29
CA ALA A 162 9.29 2.57 13.21
C ALA A 162 9.30 1.05 13.32
N VAL A 163 9.41 0.34 12.18
CA VAL A 163 9.68 -1.09 12.15
C VAL A 163 11.18 -1.29 11.92
N SER A 164 11.89 -1.83 12.94
CA SER A 164 13.35 -2.01 12.86
C SER A 164 13.74 -3.19 11.98
N VAL A 165 13.01 -4.31 12.10
CA VAL A 165 13.20 -5.52 11.29
C VAL A 165 11.83 -6.05 10.91
N LEU A 166 11.66 -6.38 9.65
CA LEU A 166 10.54 -7.16 9.14
C LEU A 166 11.14 -8.27 8.27
N ASP A 167 10.97 -9.51 8.69
CA ASP A 167 11.44 -10.70 7.97
C ASP A 167 10.23 -11.52 7.55
N GLU A 168 9.96 -11.54 6.26
CA GLU A 168 8.86 -12.28 5.65
C GLU A 168 9.40 -13.53 4.97
N SER A 169 8.90 -14.67 5.40
CA SER A 169 9.22 -15.97 4.83
C SER A 169 7.98 -16.62 4.19
N ARG A 170 8.15 -17.77 3.57
CA ARG A 170 7.00 -18.56 3.05
C ARG A 170 6.12 -19.13 4.17
N GLN A 171 6.58 -19.15 5.40
CA GLN A 171 5.91 -19.80 6.53
C GLN A 171 5.35 -18.82 7.56
N GLY A 172 5.70 -17.54 7.45
CA GLY A 172 5.27 -16.55 8.42
C GLY A 172 5.99 -15.22 8.30
N VAL A 173 5.78 -14.38 9.30
CA VAL A 173 6.41 -13.06 9.43
C VAL A 173 6.98 -12.89 10.84
N LYS A 174 8.20 -12.34 10.93
CA LYS A 174 8.86 -11.95 12.18
C LYS A 174 9.14 -10.46 12.16
N TRP A 175 9.02 -9.82 13.31
CA TRP A 175 9.28 -8.38 13.41
C TRP A 175 10.03 -8.01 14.68
N THR A 176 10.72 -6.87 14.62
CA THR A 176 11.34 -6.21 15.76
C THR A 176 11.00 -4.72 15.72
N LEU A 177 10.66 -4.17 16.88
CA LEU A 177 10.28 -2.78 17.08
C LEU A 177 11.24 -2.12 18.07
N PRO A 178 11.48 -0.80 17.98
CA PRO A 178 12.32 -0.07 18.94
C PRO A 178 11.62 0.13 20.28
N ALA A 179 10.30 0.02 20.34
CA ALA A 179 9.49 0.15 21.55
C ALA A 179 8.43 -0.96 21.59
N ALA A 180 7.99 -1.33 22.79
CA ALA A 180 6.92 -2.31 22.96
C ALA A 180 5.61 -1.81 22.32
N ALA A 181 4.94 -2.69 21.62
CA ALA A 181 3.68 -2.43 20.94
C ALA A 181 2.74 -3.63 21.04
N ASP A 182 1.45 -3.37 20.88
CA ASP A 182 0.44 -4.38 20.62
C ASP A 182 0.32 -4.57 19.10
N THR A 183 0.73 -5.73 18.61
CA THR A 183 0.66 -6.10 17.21
C THR A 183 -0.56 -6.94 16.94
N ALA A 184 -1.52 -6.41 16.21
CA ALA A 184 -2.66 -7.15 15.69
C ALA A 184 -2.28 -7.79 14.35
N VAL A 185 -2.61 -9.08 14.21
CA VAL A 185 -2.47 -9.83 12.96
C VAL A 185 -3.81 -9.82 12.24
N ILE A 186 -3.88 -9.14 11.12
CA ILE A 186 -5.08 -8.97 10.32
C ILE A 186 -5.03 -9.92 9.13
N VAL A 187 -6.12 -10.63 8.92
CA VAL A 187 -6.30 -11.63 7.86
C VAL A 187 -7.55 -11.30 7.03
N ARG A 188 -8.00 -12.24 6.21
CA ARG A 188 -9.18 -12.11 5.34
C ARG A 188 -10.33 -11.37 6.03
N ASP A 189 -10.98 -10.50 5.28
CA ASP A 189 -12.12 -9.66 5.69
C ASP A 189 -11.80 -8.68 6.84
N GLY A 190 -10.51 -8.35 7.06
CA GLY A 190 -10.08 -7.47 8.13
C GLY A 190 -10.17 -8.09 9.53
N PHE A 191 -10.34 -9.42 9.61
CA PHE A 191 -10.44 -10.12 10.88
C PHE A 191 -9.11 -10.14 11.63
N GLU A 192 -9.13 -9.82 12.92
CA GLU A 192 -7.97 -9.95 13.81
C GLU A 192 -7.83 -11.42 14.25
N ALA A 193 -6.86 -12.12 13.66
CA ALA A 193 -6.60 -13.53 13.93
C ALA A 193 -5.77 -13.75 15.21
N GLY A 194 -5.10 -12.73 15.70
CA GLY A 194 -4.30 -12.78 16.92
C GLY A 194 -3.69 -11.44 17.28
N ARG A 195 -3.17 -11.34 18.51
CA ARG A 195 -2.49 -10.18 19.05
C ARG A 195 -1.25 -10.60 19.82
N ILE A 196 -0.13 -9.92 19.59
CA ILE A 196 1.16 -10.21 20.22
C ILE A 196 1.72 -8.90 20.76
N SER A 197 1.99 -8.86 22.07
CA SER A 197 2.56 -7.69 22.74
C SER A 197 4.06 -7.84 22.95
N GLY A 198 4.82 -6.77 22.77
CA GLY A 198 6.27 -6.75 23.00
C GLY A 198 7.03 -5.97 21.93
N THR A 199 8.35 -6.06 22.01
CA THR A 199 9.29 -5.47 21.02
C THR A 199 9.60 -6.42 19.86
N THR A 200 9.29 -7.70 20.01
CA THR A 200 9.49 -8.72 18.99
C THR A 200 8.27 -9.60 18.88
N GLY A 201 8.00 -10.14 17.72
CA GLY A 201 6.93 -11.09 17.52
C GLY A 201 7.15 -11.96 16.29
N GLU A 202 6.37 -13.03 16.24
CA GLU A 202 6.34 -13.97 15.12
C GLU A 202 4.90 -14.43 14.90
N TRP A 203 4.50 -14.50 13.64
CA TRP A 203 3.25 -15.13 13.20
C TRP A 203 3.59 -16.23 12.19
N GLN A 204 3.03 -17.41 12.41
CA GLN A 204 3.14 -18.53 11.49
C GLN A 204 1.83 -18.70 10.72
N ASP A 205 1.92 -18.82 9.39
CA ASP A 205 0.78 -19.01 8.53
C ASP A 205 0.10 -20.35 8.75
N ARG A 206 -1.23 -20.32 8.76
CA ARG A 206 -2.06 -21.53 8.88
C ARG A 206 -2.59 -22.01 7.53
N GLY A 207 -2.35 -21.24 6.45
CA GLY A 207 -2.74 -21.57 5.09
C GLY A 207 -4.18 -21.24 4.71
N SER A 208 -4.95 -20.65 5.62
CA SER A 208 -6.37 -20.28 5.39
C SER A 208 -6.63 -18.78 5.44
N GLU A 209 -5.61 -17.98 5.74
CA GLU A 209 -5.73 -16.53 6.01
C GLU A 209 -6.10 -15.72 4.76
N GLY A 210 -5.76 -16.21 3.56
CA GLY A 210 -5.87 -15.48 2.31
C GLY A 210 -4.79 -14.40 2.19
N PHE A 211 -4.68 -13.52 3.17
CA PHE A 211 -3.56 -12.60 3.37
C PHE A 211 -3.26 -12.42 4.85
N VAL A 212 -2.06 -11.91 5.15
CA VAL A 212 -1.63 -11.49 6.49
C VAL A 212 -1.02 -10.10 6.39
N ARG A 213 -1.46 -9.16 7.21
CA ARG A 213 -0.82 -7.87 7.46
C ARG A 213 -0.78 -7.57 8.96
N LEU A 214 0.15 -6.75 9.39
CA LEU A 214 0.32 -6.39 10.79
C LEU A 214 -0.08 -4.93 11.01
N VAL A 215 -0.72 -4.68 12.15
CA VAL A 215 -0.99 -3.34 12.68
C VAL A 215 -0.39 -3.28 14.09
N MET A 216 0.66 -2.49 14.23
CA MET A 216 1.46 -2.36 15.45
C MET A 216 1.13 -1.05 16.13
N ARG A 217 0.62 -1.08 17.37
CA ARG A 217 0.23 0.12 18.12
C ARG A 217 1.02 0.23 19.41
N SER A 218 1.57 1.40 19.66
CA SER A 218 2.30 1.73 20.89
C SER A 218 1.95 3.15 21.36
N PRO A 219 2.34 3.56 22.57
CA PRO A 219 2.15 4.94 23.02
C PRO A 219 2.88 6.00 22.17
N VAL A 220 3.92 5.60 21.40
CA VAL A 220 4.69 6.52 20.55
C VAL A 220 4.14 6.58 19.11
N GLY A 221 3.25 5.67 18.72
CA GLY A 221 2.67 5.70 17.39
C GLY A 221 2.20 4.34 16.88
N THR A 222 1.93 4.29 15.59
CA THR A 222 1.43 3.12 14.89
C THR A 222 2.28 2.81 13.66
N ALA A 223 2.42 1.52 13.34
CA ALA A 223 3.01 1.06 12.08
C ALA A 223 2.12 0.00 11.42
N TRP A 224 2.18 -0.07 10.10
CA TRP A 224 1.46 -1.04 9.27
C TRP A 224 2.41 -1.73 8.31
N THR A 225 2.27 -3.05 8.16
CA THR A 225 2.92 -3.76 7.07
C THR A 225 2.00 -3.84 5.86
N GLN A 226 2.58 -4.11 4.70
CA GLN A 226 1.82 -4.46 3.52
C GLN A 226 1.29 -5.90 3.62
N PRO A 227 0.24 -6.24 2.86
CA PRO A 227 -0.32 -7.57 2.89
C PRO A 227 0.64 -8.57 2.23
N ARG A 228 0.84 -9.68 2.91
CA ARG A 228 1.45 -10.87 2.34
C ARG A 228 0.34 -11.88 2.00
N PHE A 229 0.21 -12.23 0.73
CA PHE A 229 -0.79 -13.19 0.28
C PHE A 229 -0.33 -14.62 0.57
N ILE A 230 -1.23 -15.40 1.17
CA ILE A 230 -1.00 -16.78 1.52
C ILE A 230 -1.62 -17.65 0.44
N ALA A 231 -0.79 -18.43 -0.25
CA ALA A 231 -1.30 -19.41 -1.20
C ALA A 231 -2.13 -20.47 -0.45
N PRO A 232 -3.32 -20.83 -0.93
CA PRO A 232 -4.06 -21.92 -0.32
C PRO A 232 -3.21 -23.20 -0.33
N VAL A 233 -3.12 -23.86 0.82
CA VAL A 233 -2.50 -25.18 0.89
C VAL A 233 -3.38 -26.12 0.07
N VAL A 234 -2.95 -26.44 -1.14
CA VAL A 234 -3.55 -27.50 -1.92
C VAL A 234 -3.27 -28.79 -1.17
N SER A 235 -4.20 -29.24 -0.34
CA SER A 235 -4.16 -30.61 0.18
C SER A 235 -4.11 -31.54 -1.05
N LYS A 236 -2.97 -32.17 -1.28
CA LYS A 236 -2.92 -33.30 -2.22
C LYS A 236 -3.96 -34.28 -1.72
N GLY A 237 -5.12 -34.29 -2.38
CA GLY A 237 -6.18 -35.21 -2.09
C GLY A 237 -5.57 -36.61 -2.07
N GLY A 238 -5.69 -37.27 -0.93
CA GLY A 238 -5.31 -38.67 -0.82
C GLY A 238 -6.11 -39.40 -1.87
N GLY A 239 -5.40 -39.96 -2.85
CA GLY A 239 -6.01 -40.89 -3.78
C GLY A 239 -6.62 -42.00 -2.96
N CYS A 240 -7.94 -42.11 -2.99
CA CYS A 240 -8.61 -43.32 -2.59
C CYS A 240 -8.16 -44.41 -3.57
N ALA A 241 -7.42 -45.35 -3.04
CA ALA A 241 -7.20 -46.63 -3.67
C ALA A 241 -8.47 -47.47 -3.61
#